data_92cc3105641e073baf20194d890a141f
#
_entry.id   92cc3105641e073baf20194d890a141f
#
_cell.length_a   1.000
_cell.length_b   1.000
_cell.length_c   1.000
_cell.angle_alpha   90.00
_cell.angle_beta   90.00
_cell.angle_gamma   90.00
#
_symmetry.space_group_name_H-M   'P 1'
#
loop_
_entity.id
_entity.type
_entity.pdbx_description
1 polymer ?
#
loop_
_entity_poly.entity_id
_entity_poly.type
_entity_poly.pdbx_seq_one_letter_code
_entity_poly.pdbx_strand_id
1 'polypeptide(L)'
;MRAALVTTVLAAAVFVAAGSAAADVGPARIARAVRSAEQSRSLWATVNICDTRKYRNDLGVRGQMPTLGFAASMFMVVQVDFWSQAQHRFLPIQSNLATTRLSLGTNASGLQQDGAVFPFSAHTGLLNATVTFIWTRGGKVIGQTVRRTTAGHTDAAHSSPPRYSAAQCRIT
;
A
#
# COMPACT_ATOMS: atom_id res chain seq x y z
N MET A 1 -54.12 -62.13 14.94
CA MET A 1 -52.99 -61.24 15.26
C MET A 1 -52.25 -60.94 13.95
N ARG A 2 -52.37 -59.74 13.42
CA ARG A 2 -51.70 -59.33 12.17
C ARG A 2 -50.56 -58.37 12.58
N ALA A 3 -49.32 -58.77 12.28
CA ALA A 3 -48.13 -57.91 12.48
C ALA A 3 -47.94 -56.98 11.26
N ALA A 4 -47.88 -55.68 11.47
CA ALA A 4 -47.56 -54.69 10.43
C ALA A 4 -46.05 -54.47 10.45
N LEU A 5 -45.38 -54.70 9.30
CA LEU A 5 -43.98 -54.27 9.08
C LEU A 5 -43.96 -52.80 8.68
N VAL A 6 -43.26 -51.98 9.46
CA VAL A 6 -42.97 -50.58 9.12
C VAL A 6 -41.59 -50.54 8.46
N THR A 7 -41.55 -50.20 7.18
CA THR A 7 -40.29 -50.04 6.43
C THR A 7 -39.87 -48.57 6.49
N THR A 8 -38.80 -48.29 7.22
CA THR A 8 -38.22 -46.94 7.32
C THR A 8 -37.25 -46.72 6.15
N VAL A 9 -37.57 -45.81 5.25
CA VAL A 9 -36.70 -45.39 4.15
C VAL A 9 -35.79 -44.26 4.66
N LEU A 10 -34.49 -44.53 4.78
CA LEU A 10 -33.47 -43.51 5.07
C LEU A 10 -33.13 -42.79 3.78
N ALA A 11 -33.51 -41.51 3.65
CA ALA A 11 -33.05 -40.62 2.57
C ALA A 11 -31.70 -40.05 2.93
N ALA A 12 -30.64 -40.48 2.24
CA ALA A 12 -29.31 -39.90 2.37
C ALA A 12 -29.25 -38.60 1.55
N ALA A 13 -29.20 -37.43 2.23
CA ALA A 13 -28.97 -36.12 1.60
C ALA A 13 -27.47 -35.99 1.25
N VAL A 14 -27.14 -36.04 -0.04
CA VAL A 14 -25.81 -35.74 -0.54
C VAL A 14 -25.63 -34.23 -0.58
N PHE A 15 -24.90 -33.67 0.38
CA PHE A 15 -24.46 -32.28 0.33
C PHE A 15 -23.31 -32.13 -0.69
N VAL A 16 -23.60 -31.66 -1.88
CA VAL A 16 -22.58 -31.20 -2.83
C VAL A 16 -22.08 -29.85 -2.32
N ALA A 17 -20.91 -29.87 -1.69
CA ALA A 17 -20.20 -28.63 -1.37
C ALA A 17 -19.75 -27.96 -2.68
N ALA A 18 -20.47 -26.92 -3.13
CA ALA A 18 -20.06 -26.08 -4.22
C ALA A 18 -18.83 -25.29 -3.75
N GLY A 19 -17.65 -25.84 -3.95
CA GLY A 19 -16.39 -25.13 -3.79
C GLY A 19 -16.39 -23.96 -4.77
N SER A 20 -16.46 -22.72 -4.25
CA SER A 20 -16.24 -21.50 -5.05
C SER A 20 -14.81 -21.54 -5.58
N ALA A 21 -14.61 -22.10 -6.77
CA ALA A 21 -13.36 -21.98 -7.49
C ALA A 21 -13.13 -20.48 -7.72
N ALA A 22 -12.17 -19.89 -7.03
CA ALA A 22 -11.72 -18.53 -7.29
C ALA A 22 -11.30 -18.51 -8.78
N ALA A 23 -12.09 -17.84 -9.62
CA ALA A 23 -11.86 -17.81 -11.05
C ALA A 23 -10.42 -17.38 -11.32
N ASP A 24 -9.68 -18.19 -12.05
CA ASP A 24 -8.28 -17.91 -12.35
C ASP A 24 -8.18 -16.63 -13.18
N VAL A 25 -7.50 -15.62 -12.63
CA VAL A 25 -7.35 -14.31 -13.28
C VAL A 25 -6.26 -14.45 -14.34
N GLY A 26 -6.66 -14.54 -15.59
CA GLY A 26 -5.75 -14.71 -16.71
C GLY A 26 -4.74 -13.55 -16.88
N PRO A 27 -3.58 -13.82 -17.53
CA PRO A 27 -2.47 -12.86 -17.65
C PRO A 27 -2.85 -11.50 -18.27
N ALA A 28 -3.70 -11.49 -19.28
CA ALA A 28 -4.17 -10.26 -19.93
C ALA A 28 -4.99 -9.36 -18.98
N ARG A 29 -5.82 -9.95 -18.12
CA ARG A 29 -6.57 -9.21 -17.09
C ARG A 29 -5.64 -8.63 -16.03
N ILE A 30 -4.65 -9.39 -15.59
CA ILE A 30 -3.61 -8.94 -14.65
C ILE A 30 -2.89 -7.71 -15.22
N ALA A 31 -2.34 -7.83 -16.43
CA ALA A 31 -1.59 -6.77 -17.07
C ALA A 31 -2.42 -5.48 -17.25
N ARG A 32 -3.71 -5.60 -17.58
CA ARG A 32 -4.62 -4.47 -17.71
C ARG A 32 -4.90 -3.80 -16.35
N ALA A 33 -5.18 -4.58 -15.34
CA ALA A 33 -5.44 -4.07 -13.99
C ALA A 33 -4.22 -3.34 -13.41
N VAL A 34 -3.02 -3.89 -13.57
CA VAL A 34 -1.76 -3.27 -13.14
C VAL A 34 -1.58 -1.93 -13.85
N ARG A 35 -1.66 -1.88 -15.19
CA ARG A 35 -1.54 -0.60 -15.92
C ARG A 35 -2.57 0.43 -15.48
N SER A 36 -3.81 0.03 -15.25
CA SER A 36 -4.86 0.93 -14.73
C SER A 36 -4.50 1.46 -13.33
N ALA A 37 -3.99 0.61 -12.44
CA ALA A 37 -3.57 0.99 -11.11
C ALA A 37 -2.37 1.95 -11.14
N GLU A 38 -1.37 1.67 -11.98
CA GLU A 38 -0.18 2.51 -12.16
C GLU A 38 -0.51 3.90 -12.70
N GLN A 39 -1.53 4.04 -13.54
CA GLN A 39 -1.98 5.31 -14.12
C GLN A 39 -3.03 6.02 -13.26
N SER A 40 -3.49 5.39 -12.18
CA SER A 40 -4.55 5.93 -11.32
C SER A 40 -4.11 7.20 -10.61
N ARG A 41 -4.98 8.22 -10.58
CA ARG A 41 -4.83 9.41 -9.73
C ARG A 41 -4.91 9.07 -8.24
N SER A 42 -5.45 7.91 -7.90
CA SER A 42 -5.50 7.40 -6.52
C SER A 42 -4.19 6.71 -6.11
N LEU A 43 -3.18 6.63 -6.99
CA LEU A 43 -1.84 6.14 -6.66
C LEU A 43 -0.91 7.33 -6.42
N TRP A 44 -0.61 7.60 -5.15
CA TRP A 44 0.17 8.76 -4.76
C TRP A 44 1.01 8.51 -3.52
N ALA A 45 2.01 9.37 -3.31
CA ALA A 45 2.78 9.49 -2.09
C ALA A 45 2.88 10.97 -1.68
N THR A 46 2.89 11.24 -0.38
CA THR A 46 3.00 12.60 0.19
C THR A 46 3.78 12.60 1.49
N VAL A 47 4.38 13.73 1.82
CA VAL A 47 4.81 14.03 3.18
C VAL A 47 3.58 14.44 3.97
N ASN A 48 3.22 13.67 4.99
CA ASN A 48 2.07 13.94 5.84
C ASN A 48 2.42 14.42 7.26
N ILE A 49 3.71 14.41 7.62
CA ILE A 49 4.28 14.98 8.86
C ILE A 49 5.61 15.61 8.52
N CYS A 50 5.86 16.83 8.98
CA CYS A 50 7.11 17.52 8.75
C CYS A 50 7.47 18.41 9.95
N ASP A 51 8.41 17.95 10.77
CA ASP A 51 9.01 18.70 11.89
C ASP A 51 7.97 19.53 12.68
N THR A 52 6.95 18.87 13.20
CA THR A 52 5.88 19.51 13.95
C THR A 52 6.22 19.53 15.45
N ARG A 53 5.50 20.36 16.23
CA ARG A 53 5.64 20.37 17.69
C ARG A 53 5.47 18.99 18.32
N LYS A 54 4.58 18.14 17.76
CA LYS A 54 4.32 16.77 18.23
C LYS A 54 5.36 15.78 17.70
N TYR A 55 5.90 16.02 16.52
CA TYR A 55 6.81 15.15 15.80
C TYR A 55 8.07 15.96 15.43
N ARG A 56 8.89 16.26 16.46
CA ARG A 56 10.12 17.05 16.27
C ARG A 56 11.16 16.28 15.50
N ASN A 57 11.72 16.93 14.49
CA ASN A 57 12.71 16.38 13.57
C ASN A 57 12.22 15.13 12.84
N ASP A 58 10.91 14.88 12.77
CA ASP A 58 10.35 13.73 12.09
C ASP A 58 9.85 14.09 10.69
N LEU A 59 10.09 13.16 9.77
CA LEU A 59 9.47 13.11 8.45
C LEU A 59 8.46 11.97 8.41
N GLY A 60 7.17 12.27 8.28
CA GLY A 60 6.13 11.27 7.97
C GLY A 60 5.87 11.19 6.48
N VAL A 61 5.86 9.98 5.94
CA VAL A 61 5.52 9.70 4.53
C VAL A 61 4.31 8.80 4.49
N ARG A 62 3.30 9.17 3.72
CA ARG A 62 2.06 8.41 3.47
C ARG A 62 1.93 8.09 1.99
N GLY A 63 1.57 6.85 1.67
CA GLY A 63 1.22 6.45 0.33
C GLY A 63 -0.20 5.91 0.26
N GLN A 64 -0.81 5.98 -0.91
CA GLN A 64 -2.06 5.32 -1.25
C GLN A 64 -1.89 4.55 -2.54
N MET A 65 -2.44 3.34 -2.56
CA MET A 65 -2.46 2.52 -3.77
C MET A 65 -3.82 1.84 -3.96
N PRO A 66 -4.33 1.79 -5.23
CA PRO A 66 -5.55 1.07 -5.56
C PRO A 66 -5.31 -0.44 -5.61
N THR A 67 -6.35 -1.20 -5.32
CA THR A 67 -6.39 -2.65 -5.57
C THR A 67 -6.57 -2.95 -7.06
N LEU A 68 -6.37 -4.20 -7.44
CA LEU A 68 -6.43 -4.64 -8.85
C LEU A 68 -7.80 -5.20 -9.28
N GLY A 69 -8.81 -5.19 -8.37
CA GLY A 69 -10.12 -5.81 -8.63
C GLY A 69 -10.09 -7.35 -8.54
N PHE A 70 -9.01 -7.89 -7.97
CA PHE A 70 -8.84 -9.28 -7.57
C PHE A 70 -7.83 -9.36 -6.42
N ALA A 71 -7.82 -10.47 -5.67
CA ALA A 71 -6.92 -10.63 -4.53
C ALA A 71 -5.44 -10.59 -4.98
N ALA A 72 -4.72 -9.60 -4.46
CA ALA A 72 -3.28 -9.41 -4.64
C ALA A 72 -2.68 -8.87 -3.32
N SER A 73 -1.52 -9.38 -2.95
CA SER A 73 -0.80 -8.83 -1.81
C SER A 73 -0.12 -7.52 -2.22
N MET A 74 -0.22 -6.52 -1.36
CA MET A 74 0.17 -5.15 -1.64
C MET A 74 1.26 -4.69 -0.68
N PHE A 75 2.28 -4.05 -1.21
CA PHE A 75 3.41 -3.55 -0.43
C PHE A 75 3.81 -2.15 -0.89
N MET A 76 4.37 -1.40 0.03
CA MET A 76 5.09 -0.15 -0.24
C MET A 76 6.51 -0.25 0.30
N VAL A 77 7.48 0.23 -0.47
CA VAL A 77 8.83 0.50 0.03
C VAL A 77 9.03 2.00 0.00
N VAL A 78 9.22 2.58 1.16
CA VAL A 78 9.49 4.02 1.33
C VAL A 78 11.00 4.20 1.45
N GLN A 79 11.57 5.07 0.64
CA GLN A 79 12.96 5.52 0.71
C GLN A 79 12.97 7.04 0.90
N VAL A 80 13.64 7.50 1.95
CA VAL A 80 13.84 8.95 2.16
C VAL A 80 15.06 9.42 1.40
N ASP A 81 14.90 10.56 0.73
CA ASP A 81 15.95 11.22 -0.04
C ASP A 81 16.25 12.60 0.57
N PHE A 82 17.51 13.02 0.55
CA PHE A 82 17.95 14.34 0.97
C PHE A 82 18.36 15.20 -0.23
N TRP A 83 18.19 16.52 -0.12
CA TRP A 83 18.63 17.47 -1.13
C TRP A 83 20.15 17.66 -1.09
N SER A 84 20.85 17.28 -2.15
CA SER A 84 22.27 17.52 -2.32
C SER A 84 22.51 18.87 -2.99
N GLN A 85 23.09 19.81 -2.28
CA GLN A 85 23.49 21.12 -2.85
C GLN A 85 24.52 20.95 -3.97
N ALA A 86 25.46 20.02 -3.80
CA ALA A 86 26.53 19.79 -4.77
C ALA A 86 26.01 19.20 -6.11
N GLN A 87 24.94 18.39 -6.05
CA GLN A 87 24.39 17.73 -7.23
C GLN A 87 23.08 18.35 -7.72
N HIS A 88 22.54 19.35 -7.02
CA HIS A 88 21.26 20.01 -7.32
C HIS A 88 20.10 19.03 -7.53
N ARG A 89 20.05 17.95 -6.72
CA ARG A 89 19.00 16.92 -6.80
C ARG A 89 18.82 16.20 -5.46
N PHE A 90 17.71 15.52 -5.32
CA PHE A 90 17.47 14.58 -4.23
C PHE A 90 18.23 13.28 -4.45
N LEU A 91 18.89 12.81 -3.39
CA LEU A 91 19.66 11.56 -3.35
C LEU A 91 19.14 10.69 -2.22
N PRO A 92 19.08 9.36 -2.42
CA PRO A 92 18.65 8.45 -1.37
C PRO A 92 19.64 8.46 -0.20
N ILE A 93 19.11 8.54 1.01
CA ILE A 93 19.88 8.37 2.24
C ILE A 93 20.28 6.90 2.35
N GLN A 94 21.57 6.63 2.34
CA GLN A 94 22.14 5.28 2.40
C GLN A 94 22.15 4.75 3.85
N SER A 95 20.96 4.51 4.40
CA SER A 95 20.76 4.01 5.76
C SER A 95 19.49 3.17 5.84
N ASN A 96 19.55 2.08 6.58
CA ASN A 96 18.35 1.26 6.88
C ASN A 96 17.31 2.03 7.71
N LEU A 97 17.71 3.11 8.38
CA LEU A 97 16.79 3.98 9.13
C LEU A 97 16.00 4.93 8.23
N ALA A 98 16.44 5.09 6.97
CA ALA A 98 15.80 5.95 5.98
C ALA A 98 14.99 5.16 4.93
N THR A 99 14.81 3.85 5.12
CA THR A 99 14.01 3.00 4.26
C THR A 99 13.17 2.04 5.09
N THR A 100 11.97 1.72 4.61
CA THR A 100 11.10 0.72 5.23
C THR A 100 10.21 0.06 4.20
N ARG A 101 9.85 -1.21 4.46
CA ARG A 101 8.86 -1.97 3.70
C ARG A 101 7.60 -2.15 4.52
N LEU A 102 6.47 -1.77 3.97
CA LEU A 102 5.14 -1.85 4.57
C LEU A 102 4.31 -2.90 3.84
N SER A 103 3.56 -3.71 4.59
CA SER A 103 2.61 -4.69 4.04
C SER A 103 1.19 -4.16 4.25
N LEU A 104 0.45 -3.97 3.16
CA LEU A 104 -0.94 -3.53 3.19
C LEU A 104 -1.93 -4.71 3.15
N GLY A 105 -1.41 -5.93 3.28
CA GLY A 105 -2.20 -7.15 3.24
C GLY A 105 -2.59 -7.58 1.82
N THR A 106 -3.55 -8.51 1.75
CA THR A 106 -4.09 -9.03 0.49
C THR A 106 -5.51 -8.53 0.31
N ASN A 107 -5.73 -7.69 -0.70
CA ASN A 107 -6.99 -7.01 -0.92
C ASN A 107 -7.46 -7.16 -2.37
N ALA A 108 -8.77 -7.21 -2.55
CA ALA A 108 -9.41 -7.33 -3.86
C ALA A 108 -10.11 -6.05 -4.31
N SER A 109 -10.48 -5.15 -3.38
CA SER A 109 -11.24 -3.92 -3.67
C SER A 109 -10.82 -2.76 -2.80
N GLY A 110 -11.04 -1.54 -3.28
CA GLY A 110 -10.83 -0.29 -2.56
C GLY A 110 -9.45 0.32 -2.74
N LEU A 111 -9.14 1.26 -1.87
CA LEU A 111 -7.87 1.97 -1.76
C LEU A 111 -7.21 1.59 -0.44
N GLN A 112 -5.91 1.41 -0.46
CA GLN A 112 -5.13 1.11 0.74
C GLN A 112 -4.15 2.24 1.00
N GLN A 113 -4.10 2.73 2.24
CA GLN A 113 -3.12 3.71 2.69
C GLN A 113 -2.25 3.13 3.79
N ASP A 114 -0.95 3.38 3.70
CA ASP A 114 -0.02 3.13 4.78
C ASP A 114 1.15 4.13 4.71
N GLY A 115 2.02 4.15 5.71
CA GLY A 115 3.16 5.04 5.75
C GLY A 115 4.03 4.85 6.97
N ALA A 116 5.13 5.57 7.01
CA ALA A 116 6.10 5.51 8.08
C ALA A 116 6.52 6.90 8.54
N VAL A 117 7.01 6.98 9.76
CA VAL A 117 7.65 8.16 10.34
C VAL A 117 9.13 7.85 10.53
N PHE A 118 9.97 8.75 10.06
CA PHE A 118 11.42 8.65 10.10
C PHE A 118 11.97 9.77 10.99
N PRO A 119 12.63 9.43 12.11
CA PRO A 119 13.27 10.42 12.95
C PRO A 119 14.62 10.85 12.37
N PHE A 120 14.92 12.13 12.44
CA PHE A 120 16.18 12.72 12.02
C PHE A 120 16.79 13.59 13.13
N SER A 121 18.02 14.03 12.94
CA SER A 121 18.64 15.06 13.78
C SER A 121 18.15 16.44 13.37
N ALA A 122 18.17 17.40 14.31
CA ALA A 122 17.97 18.81 13.98
C ALA A 122 18.94 19.25 12.86
N HIS A 123 18.50 20.18 12.04
CA HIS A 123 19.27 20.72 10.90
C HIS A 123 19.65 19.72 9.81
N THR A 124 18.92 18.58 9.70
CA THR A 124 19.13 17.61 8.62
C THR A 124 18.94 18.23 7.23
N GLY A 125 18.09 19.25 7.11
CA GLY A 125 17.89 19.98 5.86
C GLY A 125 16.62 19.58 5.10
N LEU A 126 16.67 19.67 3.76
CA LEU A 126 15.50 19.41 2.90
C LEU A 126 15.42 17.95 2.51
N LEU A 127 14.29 17.34 2.79
CA LEU A 127 13.98 15.92 2.55
C LEU A 127 12.75 15.76 1.67
N ASN A 128 12.68 14.69 0.92
CA ASN A 128 11.47 14.12 0.34
C ASN A 128 11.51 12.60 0.44
N ALA A 129 10.61 11.91 -0.22
CA ALA A 129 10.68 10.46 -0.30
C ALA A 129 10.25 9.94 -1.66
N THR A 130 10.76 8.77 -1.97
CA THR A 130 10.37 7.93 -3.10
C THR A 130 9.64 6.71 -2.54
N VAL A 131 8.44 6.41 -3.06
CA VAL A 131 7.65 5.25 -2.66
C VAL A 131 7.51 4.30 -3.84
N THR A 132 7.97 3.07 -3.66
CA THR A 132 7.77 1.97 -4.61
C THR A 132 6.54 1.18 -4.18
N PHE A 133 5.53 1.15 -5.04
CA PHE A 133 4.29 0.38 -4.89
C PHE A 133 4.43 -0.95 -5.60
N ILE A 134 4.08 -2.05 -4.93
CA ILE A 134 4.29 -3.41 -5.42
C ILE A 134 3.02 -4.23 -5.22
N TRP A 135 2.54 -4.87 -6.29
CA TRP A 135 1.47 -5.87 -6.24
C TRP A 135 2.07 -7.25 -6.51
N THR A 136 1.72 -8.23 -5.66
CA THR A 136 2.17 -9.61 -5.84
C THR A 136 0.99 -10.59 -5.84
N ARG A 137 1.13 -11.69 -6.55
CA ARG A 137 0.18 -12.80 -6.55
C ARG A 137 0.93 -14.12 -6.55
N GLY A 138 0.59 -15.02 -5.63
CA GLY A 138 1.32 -16.29 -5.47
C GLY A 138 2.82 -16.09 -5.23
N GLY A 139 3.21 -15.05 -4.47
CA GLY A 139 4.61 -14.72 -4.18
C GLY A 139 5.37 -14.06 -5.33
N LYS A 140 4.78 -13.93 -6.53
CA LYS A 140 5.42 -13.29 -7.69
C LYS A 140 4.97 -11.83 -7.82
N VAL A 141 5.89 -10.92 -8.16
CA VAL A 141 5.58 -9.54 -8.51
C VAL A 141 4.82 -9.54 -9.83
N ILE A 142 3.63 -8.92 -9.83
CA ILE A 142 2.76 -8.78 -11.01
C ILE A 142 2.65 -7.33 -11.48
N GLY A 143 3.07 -6.37 -10.65
CA GLY A 143 3.13 -4.94 -10.96
C GLY A 143 3.98 -4.20 -9.96
N GLN A 144 4.69 -3.17 -10.44
CA GLN A 144 5.53 -2.31 -9.62
C GLN A 144 5.65 -0.93 -10.26
N THR A 145 5.50 0.12 -9.46
CA THR A 145 5.71 1.49 -9.93
C THR A 145 6.23 2.37 -8.81
N VAL A 146 6.81 3.51 -9.18
CA VAL A 146 7.45 4.43 -8.25
C VAL A 146 6.77 5.80 -8.30
N ARG A 147 6.58 6.43 -7.13
CA ARG A 147 6.14 7.82 -7.01
C ARG A 147 7.04 8.56 -6.03
N ARG A 148 7.37 9.80 -6.36
CA ARG A 148 7.91 10.75 -5.39
C ARG A 148 6.77 11.37 -4.60
N THR A 149 7.06 11.85 -3.41
CA THR A 149 6.10 12.62 -2.61
C THR A 149 5.69 13.90 -3.34
N THR A 150 4.38 14.15 -3.35
CA THR A 150 3.75 15.35 -3.93
C THR A 150 2.80 15.98 -2.91
N ALA A 151 2.51 17.27 -3.06
CA ALA A 151 1.48 17.95 -2.28
C ALA A 151 0.08 17.71 -2.85
N GLY A 152 -0.97 18.12 -2.12
CA GLY A 152 -2.35 18.10 -2.58
C GLY A 152 -3.19 16.89 -2.13
N HIS A 153 -2.61 15.98 -1.34
CA HIS A 153 -3.29 14.78 -0.82
C HIS A 153 -3.80 15.02 0.61
N THR A 154 -4.80 15.88 0.76
CA THR A 154 -5.33 16.31 2.07
C THR A 154 -6.14 15.24 2.80
N ASP A 155 -6.42 14.12 2.15
CA ASP A 155 -7.04 12.90 2.66
C ASP A 155 -6.01 11.88 3.20
N ALA A 156 -4.73 12.24 3.20
CA ALA A 156 -3.66 11.41 3.75
C ALA A 156 -3.90 11.16 5.25
N ALA A 157 -4.06 9.88 5.60
CA ALA A 157 -4.33 9.48 6.97
C ALA A 157 -3.16 9.83 7.91
N HIS A 158 -3.49 10.11 9.18
CA HIS A 158 -2.50 10.43 10.22
C HIS A 158 -1.61 11.64 9.93
N SER A 159 -2.12 12.61 9.16
CA SER A 159 -1.39 13.86 8.90
C SER A 159 -1.26 14.73 10.16
N SER A 160 -0.13 15.37 10.31
CA SER A 160 0.13 16.35 11.37
C SER A 160 0.79 17.60 10.80
N PRO A 161 0.12 18.78 10.86
CA PRO A 161 -1.26 19.00 11.31
C PRO A 161 -2.29 18.25 10.43
N PRO A 162 -3.55 18.14 10.86
CA PRO A 162 -4.62 17.53 10.05
C PRO A 162 -4.67 18.11 8.64
N ARG A 163 -4.85 17.24 7.62
CA ARG A 163 -4.88 17.57 6.20
C ARG A 163 -3.55 18.12 5.62
N TYR A 164 -2.48 18.03 6.38
CA TYR A 164 -1.16 18.40 5.86
C TYR A 164 -0.71 17.43 4.78
N SER A 165 -0.25 17.99 3.67
CA SER A 165 0.29 17.26 2.53
C SER A 165 1.29 18.12 1.80
N ALA A 166 2.54 17.66 1.70
CA ALA A 166 3.62 18.38 1.06
C ALA A 166 4.46 17.46 0.17
N ALA A 167 5.17 18.05 -0.79
CA ALA A 167 6.13 17.32 -1.61
C ALA A 167 7.46 17.09 -0.87
N GLN A 168 7.79 17.96 0.06
CA GLN A 168 9.10 18.02 0.72
C GLN A 168 8.93 18.46 2.18
N CYS A 169 9.93 18.17 3.00
CA CYS A 169 10.02 18.57 4.40
C CYS A 169 11.39 19.17 4.69
N ARG A 170 11.44 20.29 5.38
CA ARG A 170 12.70 20.85 5.91
C ARG A 170 12.76 20.61 7.42
N ILE A 171 13.77 19.88 7.85
CA ILE A 171 14.13 19.71 9.26
C ILE A 171 15.12 20.79 9.64
N THR A 172 14.76 21.65 10.62
CA THR A 172 15.51 22.84 11.06
C THR A 172 16.07 22.73 12.46
#